data_3810272b569f9102a668e3d08d2eeab4
#
_entry.id   3810272b569f9102a668e3d08d2eeab4
#
_cell.length_a   1.000
_cell.length_b   1.000
_cell.length_c   1.000
_cell.angle_alpha   90.00
_cell.angle_beta   90.00
_cell.angle_gamma   90.00
#
_symmetry.space_group_name_H-M   'P 1'
#
loop_
_entity.id
_entity.type
_entity.pdbx_description
1 polymer ?
#
loop_
_entity_poly.entity_id
_entity_poly.type
_entity_poly.pdbx_seq_one_letter_code
_entity_poly.pdbx_strand_id
1 'polypeptide(L)'
;MRFLTCGADGILVELTDLDETLRVFAVLQSAVKHAMEQTAESPERAAQPSATSVFAGVKQLIPAARTVYVAFDPLLSSRVELTAAIRALNVAADMERHSRIVEIPVIYDGEDMADVADLLGISVDEVVRRHCDTAWSVAFVGFAPGFAYLTGGDPIFDVPRRKVPRLSVPAGAVGLAGTFSGVYPRVSSGGWQLLGHTETLMWDERADPPALLQPGDTVRFTPVRDAVSGGSASVSASVSDSFQVSQAPDSMSVSASTPALEVLRSGLLTTFQDDGRVAANMGVTGSGAADRTSSHLANALVGNPANTPVLEITGGGVRMRAIGSVVVAVTGASADVTITGSRQSQDSQGGSNGTFTPNSPGGCSGRTVLNVSNDAADRTTIAMQQPVLLRDGDVLSIAPPTSGLRDYVAVRGGFGVATTLGSAATDTMSGIGPRPIAAKQRLAIRTASTACDAGVGLPQPWPTDLPKPGRPTDLYVRLGPRDDWFTAAGLSAFLTQTWTVTAQSNRVGLRLSGAAPVERTDTRELASEATPSGAIEVPTSGQPVIFLRDQPVTGGYPVIAVLEPESLDVAGQLPPGACVRFHVVSAHATSTPQPAYPTKEVR
;
A
#
# COMPACT_ATOMS: atom_id res chain seq x y z
N MET A 1 26.46 13.90 -3.30
CA MET A 1 24.99 13.99 -3.07
C MET A 1 24.33 14.55 -4.32
N ARG A 2 23.44 13.79 -4.99
CA ARG A 2 22.64 14.16 -6.17
C ARG A 2 21.15 14.07 -5.81
N PHE A 3 20.35 15.04 -6.24
CA PHE A 3 18.89 15.07 -5.96
C PHE A 3 18.14 14.78 -7.23
N LEU A 4 17.34 13.73 -7.22
CA LEU A 4 16.57 13.24 -8.35
C LEU A 4 15.08 13.43 -8.08
N THR A 5 14.35 13.84 -9.11
CA THR A 5 12.90 13.96 -9.05
C THR A 5 12.28 12.57 -8.97
N CYS A 6 11.37 12.36 -8.02
CA CYS A 6 10.67 11.09 -7.86
C CYS A 6 9.17 11.36 -7.62
N GLY A 7 8.44 11.63 -8.69
CA GLY A 7 7.03 12.03 -8.63
C GLY A 7 6.82 13.52 -8.28
N ALA A 8 5.59 13.88 -7.95
CA ALA A 8 5.20 15.24 -7.57
C ALA A 8 5.70 15.61 -6.16
N ASP A 9 5.69 14.66 -5.26
CA ASP A 9 5.85 14.78 -3.80
C ASP A 9 7.03 13.99 -3.24
N GLY A 10 8.01 13.62 -4.08
CA GLY A 10 9.17 12.85 -3.68
C GLY A 10 10.50 13.38 -4.23
N ILE A 11 11.55 13.16 -3.45
CA ILE A 11 12.95 13.40 -3.79
C ILE A 11 13.72 12.13 -3.52
N LEU A 12 14.50 11.64 -4.47
CA LEU A 12 15.49 10.59 -4.26
C LEU A 12 16.86 11.25 -4.11
N VAL A 13 17.44 11.17 -2.93
CA VAL A 13 18.77 11.68 -2.62
C VAL A 13 19.78 10.57 -2.86
N GLU A 14 20.56 10.68 -3.94
CA GLU A 14 21.60 9.72 -4.30
C GLU A 14 22.93 10.10 -3.64
N LEU A 15 23.61 9.11 -3.08
CA LEU A 15 24.81 9.23 -2.28
C LEU A 15 25.92 8.33 -2.85
N THR A 16 27.16 8.49 -2.36
CA THR A 16 28.30 7.77 -2.92
C THR A 16 28.33 6.31 -2.51
N ASP A 17 27.98 6.04 -1.24
CA ASP A 17 28.04 4.71 -0.64
C ASP A 17 27.00 4.56 0.48
N LEU A 18 26.95 3.36 1.04
CA LEU A 18 26.03 3.02 2.11
C LEU A 18 26.31 3.80 3.40
N ASP A 19 27.59 4.02 3.75
CA ASP A 19 27.95 4.72 4.98
C ASP A 19 27.51 6.19 4.94
N GLU A 20 27.69 6.86 3.82
CA GLU A 20 27.14 8.21 3.61
C GLU A 20 25.62 8.19 3.69
N THR A 21 24.98 7.17 3.10
CA THR A 21 23.53 7.02 3.13
C THR A 21 22.97 6.90 4.54
N LEU A 22 23.61 6.09 5.38
CA LEU A 22 23.18 5.89 6.76
C LEU A 22 23.39 7.15 7.63
N ARG A 23 24.50 7.88 7.41
CA ARG A 23 24.74 9.16 8.10
C ARG A 23 23.70 10.21 7.71
N VAL A 24 23.45 10.38 6.40
CA VAL A 24 22.45 11.33 5.89
C VAL A 24 21.07 10.97 6.41
N PHE A 25 20.70 9.69 6.37
CA PHE A 25 19.41 9.22 6.88
C PHE A 25 19.22 9.53 8.36
N ALA A 26 20.21 9.25 9.21
CA ALA A 26 20.13 9.49 10.65
C ALA A 26 19.95 11.00 10.97
N VAL A 27 20.70 11.86 10.28
CA VAL A 27 20.57 13.31 10.45
C VAL A 27 19.23 13.83 9.95
N LEU A 28 18.74 13.32 8.80
CA LEU A 28 17.40 13.65 8.28
C LEU A 28 16.30 13.21 9.24
N GLN A 29 16.38 11.99 9.75
CA GLN A 29 15.39 11.46 10.70
C GLN A 29 15.32 12.33 11.97
N SER A 30 16.47 12.74 12.51
CA SER A 30 16.55 13.65 13.65
C SER A 30 15.93 15.02 13.33
N ALA A 31 16.24 15.59 12.16
CA ALA A 31 15.70 16.90 11.73
C ALA A 31 14.18 16.86 11.57
N VAL A 32 13.65 15.80 10.95
CA VAL A 32 12.20 15.59 10.78
C VAL A 32 11.51 15.43 12.13
N LYS A 33 12.04 14.58 13.02
CA LYS A 33 11.51 14.39 14.37
C LYS A 33 11.44 15.72 15.14
N HIS A 34 12.52 16.47 15.16
CA HIS A 34 12.59 17.77 15.83
C HIS A 34 11.59 18.78 15.25
N ALA A 35 11.43 18.82 13.92
CA ALA A 35 10.44 19.69 13.28
C ALA A 35 9.00 19.32 13.67
N MET A 36 8.68 18.03 13.75
CA MET A 36 7.38 17.55 14.18
C MET A 36 7.07 17.89 15.65
N GLU A 37 8.05 17.72 16.54
CA GLU A 37 7.92 18.07 17.95
C GLU A 37 7.65 19.57 18.14
N GLN A 38 8.40 20.43 17.44
CA GLN A 38 8.19 21.88 17.48
C GLN A 38 6.81 22.31 16.97
N THR A 39 6.32 21.64 15.93
CA THR A 39 5.00 21.92 15.37
C THR A 39 3.88 21.53 16.34
N ALA A 40 4.06 20.43 17.08
CA ALA A 40 3.10 19.97 18.09
C ALA A 40 3.04 20.92 19.31
N GLU A 41 4.18 21.49 19.73
CA GLU A 41 4.27 22.37 20.91
C GLU A 41 3.76 23.81 20.65
N SER A 42 3.84 24.31 19.43
CA SER A 42 3.46 25.69 19.09
C SER A 42 2.94 25.82 17.66
N PRO A 43 1.65 25.56 17.44
CA PRO A 43 1.02 25.66 16.10
C PRO A 43 1.18 27.06 15.45
N GLU A 44 1.25 28.13 16.25
CA GLU A 44 1.42 29.50 15.76
C GLU A 44 2.82 29.78 15.19
N ARG A 45 3.87 29.07 15.65
CA ARG A 45 5.22 29.15 15.10
C ARG A 45 5.41 28.39 13.80
N ALA A 46 4.57 27.40 13.52
CA ALA A 46 4.57 26.66 12.26
C ALA A 46 4.26 27.56 11.03
N ALA A 47 3.66 28.74 11.26
CA ALA A 47 3.35 29.70 10.21
C ALA A 47 4.53 30.61 9.81
N GLN A 48 5.68 30.55 10.50
CA GLN A 48 6.87 31.33 10.14
C GLN A 48 7.86 30.46 9.36
N PRO A 49 8.32 30.88 8.17
CA PRO A 49 9.28 30.12 7.39
C PRO A 49 10.63 30.09 8.10
N SER A 50 10.96 28.99 8.75
CA SER A 50 12.28 28.70 9.28
C SER A 50 12.84 27.47 8.57
N ALA A 51 14.16 27.34 8.48
CA ALA A 51 14.80 26.15 7.87
C ALA A 51 14.37 24.84 8.54
N THR A 52 13.93 24.89 9.80
CA THR A 52 13.41 23.75 10.56
C THR A 52 11.96 23.43 10.19
N SER A 53 11.14 24.43 9.83
CA SER A 53 9.74 24.24 9.46
C SER A 53 9.57 23.47 8.15
N VAL A 54 10.57 23.52 7.25
CA VAL A 54 10.55 22.81 5.97
C VAL A 54 10.49 21.28 6.17
N PHE A 55 11.11 20.75 7.22
CA PHE A 55 11.07 19.31 7.50
C PHE A 55 9.73 18.84 8.11
N ALA A 56 8.90 19.74 8.60
CA ALA A 56 7.57 19.39 9.12
C ALA A 56 6.62 18.84 8.01
N GLY A 57 6.87 19.18 6.75
CA GLY A 57 6.15 18.62 5.60
C GLY A 57 6.64 17.25 5.14
N VAL A 58 7.70 16.69 5.73
CA VAL A 58 8.20 15.36 5.37
C VAL A 58 7.27 14.29 5.95
N LYS A 59 6.68 13.49 5.07
CA LYS A 59 5.76 12.39 5.41
C LYS A 59 6.48 11.09 5.69
N GLN A 60 7.58 10.82 4.96
CA GLN A 60 8.27 9.54 5.05
C GLN A 60 9.73 9.65 4.59
N LEU A 61 10.59 8.89 5.24
CA LEU A 61 12.00 8.70 4.86
C LEU A 61 12.24 7.20 4.65
N ILE A 62 12.81 6.82 3.51
CA ILE A 62 13.13 5.42 3.20
C ILE A 62 14.60 5.34 2.78
N PRO A 63 15.47 4.79 3.64
CA PRO A 63 16.86 4.51 3.27
C PRO A 63 16.93 3.24 2.41
N ALA A 64 17.92 3.22 1.52
CA ALA A 64 18.23 2.06 0.70
C ALA A 64 19.77 1.94 0.54
N ALA A 65 20.26 1.16 -0.43
CA ALA A 65 21.69 0.86 -0.52
C ALA A 65 22.57 2.11 -0.75
N ARG A 66 22.13 3.06 -1.58
CA ARG A 66 22.87 4.28 -1.93
C ARG A 66 21.96 5.51 -2.05
N THR A 67 20.72 5.40 -1.56
CA THR A 67 19.75 6.48 -1.69
C THR A 67 18.93 6.64 -0.42
N VAL A 68 18.43 7.87 -0.20
CA VAL A 68 17.36 8.15 0.76
C VAL A 68 16.19 8.77 -0.02
N TYR A 69 15.05 8.13 0.02
CA TYR A 69 13.81 8.70 -0.51
C TYR A 69 13.14 9.56 0.55
N VAL A 70 12.75 10.77 0.15
CA VAL A 70 12.07 11.75 0.99
C VAL A 70 10.71 12.03 0.37
N ALA A 71 9.64 11.50 0.96
CA ALA A 71 8.27 11.87 0.61
C ALA A 71 7.84 13.09 1.42
N PHE A 72 7.19 14.05 0.79
CA PHE A 72 6.78 15.29 1.45
C PHE A 72 5.38 15.74 1.04
N ASP A 73 4.79 16.63 1.84
CA ASP A 73 3.54 17.29 1.51
C ASP A 73 3.83 18.56 0.70
N PRO A 74 3.43 18.65 -0.58
CA PRO A 74 3.67 19.82 -1.40
C PRO A 74 2.90 21.08 -0.94
N LEU A 75 1.92 20.93 -0.04
CA LEU A 75 1.21 22.05 0.59
C LEU A 75 2.00 22.65 1.77
N LEU A 76 2.91 21.86 2.37
CA LEU A 76 3.70 22.27 3.55
C LEU A 76 5.16 22.55 3.21
N SER A 77 5.72 21.89 2.19
CA SER A 77 7.13 22.00 1.82
C SER A 77 7.32 21.94 0.32
N SER A 78 8.25 22.71 -0.21
CA SER A 78 8.61 22.63 -1.62
C SER A 78 9.86 21.78 -1.82
N ARG A 79 9.98 21.16 -3.00
CA ARG A 79 11.17 20.39 -3.40
C ARG A 79 12.44 21.25 -3.32
N VAL A 80 12.37 22.52 -3.73
CA VAL A 80 13.51 23.44 -3.77
C VAL A 80 14.02 23.71 -2.35
N GLU A 81 13.11 24.03 -1.44
CA GLU A 81 13.44 24.31 -0.02
C GLU A 81 13.97 23.06 0.68
N LEU A 82 13.32 21.91 0.51
CA LEU A 82 13.81 20.64 1.07
C LEU A 82 15.20 20.29 0.54
N THR A 83 15.44 20.44 -0.77
CA THR A 83 16.77 20.19 -1.35
C THR A 83 17.83 21.12 -0.75
N ALA A 84 17.53 22.40 -0.56
CA ALA A 84 18.43 23.36 0.07
C ALA A 84 18.68 23.02 1.54
N ALA A 85 17.62 22.70 2.27
CA ALA A 85 17.73 22.33 3.70
C ALA A 85 18.54 21.03 3.89
N ILE A 86 18.31 20.01 3.07
CA ILE A 86 19.07 18.75 3.12
C ILE A 86 20.56 18.97 2.83
N ARG A 87 20.90 19.81 1.84
CA ARG A 87 22.29 20.17 1.53
C ARG A 87 23.00 20.91 2.68
N ALA A 88 22.24 21.67 3.46
CA ALA A 88 22.76 22.44 4.59
C ALA A 88 22.96 21.61 5.88
N LEU A 89 22.47 20.37 5.92
CA LEU A 89 22.63 19.49 7.07
C LEU A 89 24.11 19.16 7.32
N ASN A 90 24.53 19.24 8.57
CA ASN A 90 25.88 18.82 8.98
C ASN A 90 25.91 17.30 9.17
N VAL A 91 26.38 16.58 8.15
CA VAL A 91 26.47 15.11 8.14
C VAL A 91 27.73 14.57 8.83
N ALA A 92 28.66 15.47 9.20
CA ALA A 92 29.93 15.09 9.84
C ALA A 92 29.82 14.89 11.36
N ALA A 93 28.69 15.18 11.98
CA ALA A 93 28.50 14.97 13.41
C ALA A 93 28.44 13.45 13.70
N ASP A 94 29.35 12.96 14.53
CA ASP A 94 29.29 11.62 15.09
C ASP A 94 28.03 11.52 15.95
N MET A 95 27.03 10.82 15.43
CA MET A 95 25.87 10.46 16.24
C MET A 95 26.22 9.21 17.04
N GLU A 96 26.16 9.30 18.37
CA GLU A 96 26.25 8.13 19.25
C GLU A 96 25.18 7.11 18.83
N ARG A 97 25.61 6.01 18.23
CA ARG A 97 24.74 4.89 17.87
C ARG A 97 24.56 4.03 19.11
N HIS A 98 23.42 4.10 19.75
CA HIS A 98 23.02 3.08 20.71
C HIS A 98 22.72 1.81 19.92
N SER A 99 23.67 0.89 19.89
CA SER A 99 23.56 -0.38 19.18
C SER A 99 23.10 -1.46 20.16
N ARG A 100 21.86 -1.94 19.95
CA ARG A 100 21.39 -3.16 20.60
C ARG A 100 22.04 -4.37 19.92
N ILE A 101 22.53 -5.33 20.69
CA ILE A 101 23.06 -6.59 20.14
C ILE A 101 21.92 -7.61 20.11
N VAL A 102 21.68 -8.20 18.93
CA VAL A 102 20.70 -9.26 18.71
C VAL A 102 21.43 -10.51 18.25
N GLU A 103 21.28 -11.60 19.01
CA GLU A 103 21.82 -12.91 18.64
C GLU A 103 20.79 -13.72 17.89
N ILE A 104 21.19 -14.28 16.74
CA ILE A 104 20.32 -15.11 15.88
C ILE A 104 20.96 -16.49 15.74
N PRO A 105 20.36 -17.54 16.34
CA PRO A 105 20.80 -18.91 16.12
C PRO A 105 20.49 -19.37 14.70
N VAL A 106 21.44 -20.02 14.02
CA VAL A 106 21.32 -20.45 12.62
C VAL A 106 21.76 -21.90 12.47
N ILE A 107 20.97 -22.70 11.78
CA ILE A 107 21.32 -24.01 11.27
C ILE A 107 21.84 -23.80 9.84
N TYR A 108 23.11 -24.13 9.60
CA TYR A 108 23.80 -23.90 8.31
C TYR A 108 23.64 -25.10 7.38
N ASP A 109 22.44 -25.28 6.85
CA ASP A 109 22.03 -26.35 5.94
C ASP A 109 21.53 -25.84 4.59
N GLY A 110 21.87 -24.59 4.25
CA GLY A 110 21.35 -23.90 3.06
C GLY A 110 21.75 -24.59 1.76
N GLU A 111 20.82 -24.59 0.82
CA GLU A 111 20.98 -25.22 -0.50
C GLU A 111 22.19 -24.70 -1.30
N ASP A 112 22.62 -23.43 -1.05
CA ASP A 112 23.69 -22.78 -1.81
C ASP A 112 25.04 -22.75 -1.07
N MET A 113 25.17 -23.44 0.08
CA MET A 113 26.40 -23.40 0.88
C MET A 113 27.63 -23.85 0.10
N ALA A 114 27.51 -24.92 -0.68
CA ALA A 114 28.62 -25.42 -1.51
C ALA A 114 28.98 -24.43 -2.63
N ASP A 115 27.95 -23.86 -3.30
CA ASP A 115 28.14 -22.86 -4.35
C ASP A 115 28.83 -21.60 -3.82
N VAL A 116 28.44 -21.13 -2.62
CA VAL A 116 29.07 -19.97 -1.95
C VAL A 116 30.51 -20.27 -1.57
N ALA A 117 30.79 -21.44 -1.02
CA ALA A 117 32.15 -21.87 -0.68
C ALA A 117 33.06 -21.90 -1.93
N ASP A 118 32.57 -22.47 -3.04
CA ASP A 118 33.27 -22.52 -4.33
C ASP A 118 33.49 -21.12 -4.91
N LEU A 119 32.47 -20.24 -4.89
CA LEU A 119 32.57 -18.84 -5.35
C LEU A 119 33.63 -18.05 -4.59
N LEU A 120 33.77 -18.29 -3.28
CA LEU A 120 34.72 -17.59 -2.41
C LEU A 120 36.09 -18.28 -2.34
N GLY A 121 36.21 -19.52 -2.86
CA GLY A 121 37.45 -20.30 -2.81
C GLY A 121 37.86 -20.76 -1.40
N ILE A 122 36.88 -20.98 -0.51
CA ILE A 122 37.08 -21.42 0.88
C ILE A 122 36.20 -22.62 1.20
N SER A 123 36.45 -23.30 2.33
CA SER A 123 35.62 -24.43 2.75
C SER A 123 34.26 -23.95 3.32
N VAL A 124 33.27 -24.85 3.32
CA VAL A 124 31.94 -24.60 3.95
C VAL A 124 32.12 -24.22 5.42
N ASP A 125 32.98 -24.91 6.17
CA ASP A 125 33.25 -24.61 7.58
C ASP A 125 33.82 -23.19 7.75
N GLU A 126 34.66 -22.75 6.82
CA GLU A 126 35.21 -21.40 6.83
C GLU A 126 34.18 -20.34 6.49
N VAL A 127 33.22 -20.62 5.59
CA VAL A 127 32.07 -19.73 5.34
C VAL A 127 31.27 -19.54 6.64
N VAL A 128 30.92 -20.64 7.32
CA VAL A 128 30.17 -20.61 8.59
C VAL A 128 30.94 -19.80 9.65
N ARG A 129 32.22 -20.13 9.83
CA ARG A 129 33.06 -19.46 10.83
C ARG A 129 33.11 -17.96 10.60
N ARG A 130 33.40 -17.50 9.38
CA ARG A 130 33.49 -16.06 9.07
C ARG A 130 32.15 -15.36 9.19
N HIS A 131 31.04 -16.00 8.80
CA HIS A 131 29.72 -15.44 8.93
C HIS A 131 29.31 -15.23 10.41
N CYS A 132 29.76 -16.13 11.31
CA CYS A 132 29.50 -16.05 12.76
C CYS A 132 30.47 -15.16 13.52
N ASP A 133 31.76 -15.15 13.15
CA ASP A 133 32.80 -14.40 13.87
C ASP A 133 32.65 -12.89 13.70
N THR A 134 31.93 -12.45 12.67
CA THR A 134 31.77 -11.02 12.35
C THR A 134 30.47 -10.50 12.91
N ALA A 135 30.52 -9.30 13.51
CA ALA A 135 29.33 -8.57 13.92
C ALA A 135 28.75 -7.83 12.70
N TRP A 136 27.50 -8.11 12.40
CA TRP A 136 26.74 -7.47 11.33
C TRP A 136 25.96 -6.26 11.84
N SER A 137 25.89 -5.18 11.08
CA SER A 137 25.07 -4.01 11.41
C SER A 137 23.83 -3.97 10.54
N VAL A 138 22.67 -3.68 11.13
CA VAL A 138 21.43 -3.43 10.36
C VAL A 138 21.55 -2.09 9.66
N ALA A 139 21.70 -2.12 8.35
CA ALA A 139 21.78 -0.92 7.52
C ALA A 139 20.41 -0.26 7.35
N PHE A 140 19.47 -1.00 6.80
CA PHE A 140 18.08 -0.58 6.59
C PHE A 140 17.17 -1.79 6.53
N VAL A 141 15.85 -1.53 6.57
CA VAL A 141 14.81 -2.54 6.42
C VAL A 141 14.01 -2.23 5.14
N GLY A 142 13.77 -3.25 4.31
CA GLY A 142 13.09 -3.08 3.03
C GLY A 142 12.63 -4.41 2.47
N PHE A 143 12.20 -4.48 1.20
CA PHE A 143 11.76 -5.68 0.50
C PHE A 143 10.48 -6.30 1.10
N ALA A 144 10.50 -6.67 2.38
CA ALA A 144 9.36 -7.27 3.10
C ALA A 144 9.35 -6.81 4.56
N PRO A 145 8.20 -6.86 5.28
CA PRO A 145 8.13 -6.52 6.70
C PRO A 145 9.15 -7.27 7.54
N GLY A 146 10.02 -6.53 8.23
CA GLY A 146 11.08 -7.09 9.06
C GLY A 146 12.29 -7.66 8.30
N PHE A 147 12.37 -7.52 6.96
CA PHE A 147 13.56 -7.91 6.20
C PHE A 147 14.66 -6.87 6.37
N ALA A 148 15.66 -7.19 7.18
CA ALA A 148 16.82 -6.33 7.44
C ALA A 148 17.98 -6.66 6.49
N TYR A 149 18.55 -5.62 5.89
CA TYR A 149 19.81 -5.70 5.14
C TYR A 149 20.96 -5.48 6.11
N LEU A 150 21.76 -6.53 6.33
CA LEU A 150 22.87 -6.55 7.27
C LEU A 150 24.17 -6.30 6.51
N THR A 151 24.98 -5.37 6.99
CA THR A 151 26.30 -4.99 6.43
C THR A 151 27.40 -5.07 7.45
N GLY A 152 28.66 -4.85 7.03
CA GLY A 152 29.82 -4.88 7.95
C GLY A 152 30.33 -6.29 8.25
N GLY A 153 29.90 -7.29 7.48
CA GLY A 153 30.45 -8.65 7.53
C GLY A 153 31.91 -8.73 7.08
N ASP A 154 32.46 -9.95 7.10
CA ASP A 154 33.82 -10.20 6.57
C ASP A 154 33.90 -9.73 5.10
N PRO A 155 34.93 -8.94 4.72
CA PRO A 155 35.07 -8.40 3.37
C PRO A 155 35.12 -9.44 2.25
N ILE A 156 35.32 -10.72 2.56
CA ILE A 156 35.26 -11.81 1.58
C ILE A 156 33.84 -12.00 1.03
N PHE A 157 32.80 -11.61 1.78
CA PHE A 157 31.41 -11.77 1.39
C PHE A 157 30.98 -10.72 0.38
N ASP A 158 31.38 -10.89 -0.87
CA ASP A 158 30.80 -10.20 -2.04
C ASP A 158 30.26 -11.26 -2.99
N VAL A 159 29.06 -11.75 -2.70
CA VAL A 159 28.47 -12.91 -3.36
C VAL A 159 27.36 -12.48 -4.32
N PRO A 160 27.48 -12.78 -5.64
CA PRO A 160 26.48 -12.37 -6.61
C PRO A 160 25.13 -13.06 -6.32
N ARG A 161 24.04 -12.35 -6.62
CA ARG A 161 22.70 -12.95 -6.61
C ARG A 161 22.61 -14.09 -7.62
N ARG A 162 21.68 -15.01 -7.38
CA ARG A 162 21.35 -16.06 -8.34
C ARG A 162 20.85 -15.46 -9.65
N LYS A 163 21.31 -15.99 -10.78
CA LYS A 163 20.86 -15.56 -12.13
C LYS A 163 19.36 -15.77 -12.33
N VAL A 164 18.80 -16.81 -11.72
CA VAL A 164 17.37 -17.13 -11.74
C VAL A 164 16.88 -17.11 -10.28
N PRO A 165 16.06 -16.13 -9.89
CA PRO A 165 15.48 -16.09 -8.55
C PRO A 165 14.59 -17.30 -8.28
N ARG A 166 14.55 -17.76 -7.02
CA ARG A 166 13.59 -18.78 -6.57
C ARG A 166 12.19 -18.18 -6.51
N LEU A 167 11.21 -18.96 -6.89
CA LEU A 167 9.78 -18.58 -6.77
C LEU A 167 9.34 -18.57 -5.30
N SER A 168 9.98 -19.40 -4.46
CA SER A 168 9.66 -19.52 -3.03
C SER A 168 10.94 -19.75 -2.24
N VAL A 169 11.24 -18.85 -1.31
CA VAL A 169 12.27 -18.96 -0.27
C VAL A 169 11.51 -19.08 1.05
N PRO A 170 11.81 -20.08 1.91
CA PRO A 170 11.09 -20.25 3.17
C PRO A 170 11.35 -19.10 4.16
N ALA A 171 10.41 -18.92 5.11
CA ALA A 171 10.62 -18.04 6.26
C ALA A 171 11.79 -18.56 7.10
N GLY A 172 12.55 -17.66 7.71
CA GLY A 172 13.74 -17.99 8.49
C GLY A 172 15.00 -18.26 7.64
N ALA A 173 14.91 -18.35 6.30
CA ALA A 173 16.08 -18.55 5.47
C ALA A 173 17.10 -17.42 5.63
N VAL A 174 18.36 -17.78 5.91
CA VAL A 174 19.50 -16.87 6.03
C VAL A 174 20.28 -16.88 4.73
N GLY A 175 20.58 -15.71 4.17
CA GLY A 175 21.22 -15.62 2.87
C GLY A 175 22.18 -14.46 2.70
N LEU A 176 22.97 -14.54 1.60
CA LEU A 176 23.93 -13.53 1.16
C LEU A 176 23.57 -13.01 -0.24
N ALA A 177 23.80 -11.71 -0.46
CA ALA A 177 23.75 -11.11 -1.79
C ALA A 177 24.57 -9.81 -1.83
N GLY A 178 25.53 -9.69 -2.75
CA GLY A 178 26.56 -8.67 -2.70
C GLY A 178 27.25 -8.74 -1.34
N THR A 179 27.45 -7.62 -0.71
CA THR A 179 28.06 -7.50 0.62
C THR A 179 27.05 -7.59 1.78
N PHE A 180 25.78 -7.95 1.49
CA PHE A 180 24.73 -8.03 2.48
C PHE A 180 24.47 -9.47 2.94
N SER A 181 24.19 -9.62 4.24
CA SER A 181 23.48 -10.77 4.81
C SER A 181 22.04 -10.36 5.19
N GLY A 182 21.17 -11.35 5.41
CA GLY A 182 19.80 -11.09 5.85
C GLY A 182 19.01 -12.37 6.12
N VAL A 183 17.88 -12.20 6.80
CA VAL A 183 16.97 -13.29 7.14
C VAL A 183 15.60 -13.01 6.52
N TYR A 184 15.08 -13.97 5.77
CA TYR A 184 13.75 -13.87 5.18
C TYR A 184 12.67 -13.99 6.27
N PRO A 185 11.87 -12.94 6.55
CA PRO A 185 10.89 -12.98 7.64
C PRO A 185 9.69 -13.89 7.34
N ARG A 186 9.47 -14.21 6.06
CA ARG A 186 8.33 -15.01 5.58
C ARG A 186 8.62 -15.63 4.22
N VAL A 187 7.77 -16.55 3.79
CA VAL A 187 7.86 -17.14 2.46
C VAL A 187 7.73 -16.05 1.40
N SER A 188 8.71 -15.93 0.51
CA SER A 188 8.74 -14.93 -0.57
C SER A 188 9.62 -15.42 -1.73
N SER A 189 9.47 -14.80 -2.91
CA SER A 189 10.45 -15.02 -4.00
C SER A 189 11.76 -14.30 -3.66
N GLY A 190 12.91 -14.85 -4.10
CA GLY A 190 14.20 -14.21 -3.85
C GLY A 190 15.37 -14.83 -4.60
N GLY A 191 16.41 -14.04 -4.83
CA GLY A 191 17.62 -14.44 -5.55
C GLY A 191 18.89 -14.47 -4.69
N TRP A 192 18.78 -14.45 -3.35
CA TRP A 192 19.93 -14.53 -2.47
C TRP A 192 20.43 -15.96 -2.37
N GLN A 193 21.72 -16.12 -2.12
CA GLN A 193 22.36 -17.42 -1.87
C GLN A 193 22.06 -17.85 -0.44
N LEU A 194 21.41 -18.99 -0.26
CA LEU A 194 20.95 -19.46 1.04
C LEU A 194 22.05 -20.23 1.78
N LEU A 195 22.39 -19.74 2.98
CA LEU A 195 23.39 -20.34 3.88
C LEU A 195 22.78 -21.32 4.87
N GLY A 196 21.52 -21.12 5.26
CA GLY A 196 20.87 -21.88 6.30
C GLY A 196 19.53 -21.29 6.69
N HIS A 197 19.06 -21.65 7.88
CA HIS A 197 17.80 -21.12 8.39
C HIS A 197 17.83 -20.87 9.90
N THR A 198 16.89 -20.09 10.40
CA THR A 198 16.63 -19.81 11.82
C THR A 198 15.16 -19.93 12.14
N GLU A 199 14.84 -20.36 13.36
CA GLU A 199 13.48 -20.36 13.90
C GLU A 199 13.11 -19.00 14.55
N THR A 200 14.05 -18.05 14.58
CA THR A 200 13.81 -16.73 15.17
C THR A 200 12.83 -15.94 14.33
N LEU A 201 11.76 -15.46 14.94
CA LEU A 201 10.78 -14.62 14.27
C LEU A 201 11.35 -13.23 14.00
N MET A 202 11.46 -12.84 12.74
CA MET A 202 11.91 -11.51 12.33
C MET A 202 10.80 -10.46 12.42
N TRP A 203 9.53 -10.89 12.41
CA TRP A 203 8.36 -10.04 12.44
C TRP A 203 7.27 -10.62 13.33
N ASP A 204 6.78 -9.83 14.29
CA ASP A 204 5.61 -10.15 15.11
C ASP A 204 4.74 -8.89 15.25
N GLU A 205 3.55 -8.89 14.67
CA GLU A 205 2.60 -7.76 14.70
C GLU A 205 2.15 -7.35 16.12
N ARG A 206 2.37 -8.22 17.12
CA ARG A 206 2.00 -7.99 18.53
C ARG A 206 3.11 -7.34 19.33
N ALA A 207 4.35 -7.36 18.80
CA ALA A 207 5.49 -6.74 19.44
C ALA A 207 5.52 -5.21 19.15
N ASP A 208 6.17 -4.46 20.01
CA ASP A 208 6.46 -3.05 19.82
C ASP A 208 7.95 -2.80 20.05
N PRO A 209 8.73 -2.55 19.01
CA PRO A 209 8.37 -2.54 17.59
C PRO A 209 8.15 -3.96 17.00
N PRO A 210 7.31 -4.11 15.96
CA PRO A 210 6.99 -5.42 15.38
C PRO A 210 8.15 -6.08 14.64
N ALA A 211 9.08 -5.30 14.05
CA ALA A 211 10.31 -5.82 13.45
C ALA A 211 11.35 -6.09 14.54
N LEU A 212 11.87 -7.34 14.60
CA LEU A 212 12.90 -7.73 15.55
C LEU A 212 14.15 -6.86 15.41
N LEU A 213 14.57 -6.60 14.17
CA LEU A 213 15.77 -5.83 13.85
C LEU A 213 15.39 -4.40 13.44
N GLN A 214 16.12 -3.43 14.01
CA GLN A 214 15.97 -2.01 13.72
C GLN A 214 17.27 -1.47 13.09
N PRO A 215 17.19 -0.46 12.20
CA PRO A 215 18.40 0.19 11.67
C PRO A 215 19.33 0.64 12.79
N GLY A 216 20.61 0.24 12.70
CA GLY A 216 21.64 0.50 13.72
C GLY A 216 21.84 -0.62 14.74
N ASP A 217 20.97 -1.63 14.81
CA ASP A 217 21.22 -2.81 15.64
C ASP A 217 22.45 -3.57 15.14
N THR A 218 23.14 -4.26 16.05
CA THR A 218 24.21 -5.22 15.77
C THR A 218 23.67 -6.63 15.84
N VAL A 219 23.88 -7.42 14.80
CA VAL A 219 23.47 -8.83 14.73
C VAL A 219 24.68 -9.73 14.83
N ARG A 220 24.58 -10.78 15.65
CA ARG A 220 25.52 -11.88 15.72
C ARG A 220 24.81 -13.19 15.41
N PHE A 221 25.31 -13.89 14.39
CA PHE A 221 24.84 -15.23 14.08
C PHE A 221 25.58 -16.27 14.91
N THR A 222 24.85 -17.20 15.52
CA THR A 222 25.43 -18.28 16.32
C THR A 222 25.08 -19.63 15.69
N PRO A 223 26.07 -20.48 15.36
CA PRO A 223 25.80 -21.77 14.74
C PRO A 223 25.16 -22.72 15.76
N VAL A 224 24.03 -23.30 15.38
CA VAL A 224 23.39 -24.36 16.16
C VAL A 224 23.32 -25.63 15.34
N ARG A 225 23.46 -26.79 16.00
CA ARG A 225 23.27 -28.11 15.36
C ARG A 225 21.81 -28.48 15.44
N ASP A 226 21.29 -29.15 14.43
CA ASP A 226 20.00 -29.80 14.49
C ASP A 226 19.92 -30.62 15.78
N ALA A 227 18.97 -30.32 16.64
CA ALA A 227 18.65 -31.19 17.77
C ALA A 227 18.06 -32.47 17.18
N VAL A 228 18.88 -33.48 17.02
CA VAL A 228 18.41 -34.86 16.83
C VAL A 228 17.37 -35.09 17.92
N SER A 229 16.13 -35.32 17.53
CA SER A 229 14.99 -35.58 18.38
C SER A 229 15.28 -36.73 19.36
N GLY A 230 15.72 -36.38 20.55
CA GLY A 230 16.08 -37.34 21.61
C GLY A 230 16.68 -36.65 22.81
N GLY A 231 15.87 -36.15 23.71
CA GLY A 231 16.31 -35.78 25.07
C GLY A 231 16.06 -34.33 25.47
N SER A 232 15.01 -34.13 26.21
CA SER A 232 14.66 -32.94 26.99
C SER A 232 15.87 -32.33 27.71
N ALA A 233 16.28 -31.14 27.30
CA ALA A 233 17.01 -30.21 28.14
C ALA A 233 16.26 -28.89 28.12
N SER A 234 15.57 -28.62 29.19
CA SER A 234 14.82 -27.39 29.44
C SER A 234 15.77 -26.19 29.51
N VAL A 235 15.83 -25.39 28.46
CA VAL A 235 16.14 -23.96 28.56
C VAL A 235 14.78 -23.27 28.66
N SER A 236 14.49 -22.78 29.87
CA SER A 236 13.26 -22.07 30.17
C SER A 236 13.27 -20.69 29.49
N ALA A 237 12.82 -20.67 28.25
CA ALA A 237 12.07 -19.60 27.65
C ALA A 237 10.74 -20.26 27.27
N SER A 238 9.70 -20.02 28.04
CA SER A 238 8.36 -20.55 27.84
C SER A 238 7.80 -20.04 26.51
N VAL A 239 8.04 -20.80 25.45
CA VAL A 239 7.24 -20.73 24.23
C VAL A 239 6.42 -22.01 24.22
N SER A 240 5.22 -21.90 24.77
CA SER A 240 4.22 -22.94 24.70
C SER A 240 3.82 -23.23 23.26
N ASP A 241 4.05 -24.48 22.91
CA ASP A 241 3.47 -25.23 21.81
C ASP A 241 2.01 -24.83 21.56
N SER A 242 1.79 -24.11 20.51
CA SER A 242 0.57 -24.13 19.71
C SER A 242 0.81 -23.27 18.46
N PHE A 243 1.26 -23.88 17.36
CA PHE A 243 0.99 -23.40 16.02
C PHE A 243 -0.52 -23.57 15.73
N GLN A 244 -1.34 -23.04 16.59
CA GLN A 244 -2.62 -22.54 16.18
C GLN A 244 -2.30 -21.18 15.54
N VAL A 245 -2.54 -21.07 14.23
CA VAL A 245 -2.78 -19.81 13.58
C VAL A 245 -3.75 -19.05 14.48
N SER A 246 -3.18 -18.24 15.38
CA SER A 246 -3.97 -17.43 16.29
C SER A 246 -4.72 -16.48 15.39
N GLN A 247 -6.00 -16.75 15.23
CA GLN A 247 -6.94 -15.79 14.70
C GLN A 247 -6.68 -14.50 15.48
N ALA A 248 -6.11 -13.49 14.79
CA ALA A 248 -6.25 -12.12 15.25
C ALA A 248 -7.72 -11.97 15.63
N PRO A 249 -8.07 -11.20 16.67
CA PRO A 249 -9.46 -10.99 17.01
C PRO A 249 -10.15 -10.35 15.79
N ASP A 250 -10.57 -11.21 14.85
CA ASP A 250 -11.48 -10.86 13.78
C ASP A 250 -12.77 -10.49 14.48
N SER A 251 -13.01 -9.21 14.56
CA SER A 251 -14.21 -8.59 15.11
C SER A 251 -14.23 -8.41 16.64
N MET A 252 -14.47 -7.19 17.05
CA MET A 252 -15.16 -6.89 18.31
C MET A 252 -16.33 -7.87 18.45
N SER A 253 -16.50 -8.49 19.63
CA SER A 253 -17.63 -9.39 19.89
C SER A 253 -18.92 -8.66 19.51
N VAL A 254 -19.47 -9.00 18.33
CA VAL A 254 -20.63 -8.32 17.78
C VAL A 254 -21.85 -8.82 18.54
N SER A 255 -22.41 -8.00 19.42
CA SER A 255 -23.73 -8.24 20.02
C SER A 255 -24.74 -8.50 18.89
N ALA A 256 -25.71 -9.36 19.13
CA ALA A 256 -26.77 -9.66 18.16
C ALA A 256 -27.53 -8.40 17.67
N SER A 257 -27.51 -7.33 18.49
CA SER A 257 -28.20 -6.05 18.23
C SER A 257 -27.35 -5.02 17.50
N THR A 258 -26.05 -5.25 17.26
CA THR A 258 -25.17 -4.29 16.57
C THR A 258 -25.45 -4.31 15.06
N PRO A 259 -25.70 -3.14 14.40
CA PRO A 259 -25.86 -3.07 12.96
C PRO A 259 -24.64 -3.67 12.25
N ALA A 260 -24.88 -4.40 11.15
CA ALA A 260 -23.82 -5.06 10.43
C ALA A 260 -24.19 -5.30 8.95
N LEU A 261 -23.20 -5.63 8.14
CA LEU A 261 -23.39 -6.24 6.83
C LEU A 261 -22.93 -7.70 6.89
N GLU A 262 -23.83 -8.64 6.62
CA GLU A 262 -23.49 -10.05 6.45
C GLU A 262 -23.12 -10.32 5.00
N VAL A 263 -21.94 -10.86 4.77
CA VAL A 263 -21.42 -11.15 3.44
C VAL A 263 -22.01 -12.46 2.91
N LEU A 264 -22.92 -12.38 1.94
CA LEU A 264 -23.50 -13.55 1.29
C LEU A 264 -22.58 -14.08 0.17
N ARG A 265 -21.89 -13.16 -0.50
CA ARG A 265 -20.90 -13.45 -1.55
C ARG A 265 -19.83 -12.34 -1.53
N SER A 266 -18.56 -12.72 -1.47
CA SER A 266 -17.43 -11.77 -1.35
C SER A 266 -16.91 -11.23 -2.70
N GLY A 267 -17.40 -11.71 -3.84
CA GLY A 267 -16.84 -11.37 -5.16
C GLY A 267 -15.47 -12.01 -5.41
N LEU A 268 -14.69 -11.41 -6.32
CA LEU A 268 -13.36 -11.89 -6.67
C LEU A 268 -12.36 -11.60 -5.56
N LEU A 269 -12.30 -10.34 -5.11
CA LEU A 269 -11.47 -9.89 -3.99
C LEU A 269 -12.14 -8.68 -3.35
N THR A 270 -12.43 -8.78 -2.06
CA THR A 270 -12.92 -7.66 -1.24
C THR A 270 -12.04 -7.52 -0.03
N THR A 271 -11.55 -6.29 0.22
CA THR A 271 -10.63 -5.97 1.30
C THR A 271 -11.07 -4.70 2.02
N PHE A 272 -10.65 -4.53 3.28
CA PHE A 272 -10.72 -3.23 3.92
C PHE A 272 -9.60 -2.34 3.41
N GLN A 273 -9.91 -1.08 3.14
CA GLN A 273 -8.93 -0.07 2.74
C GLN A 273 -9.27 1.28 3.39
N ASP A 274 -8.20 2.02 3.74
CA ASP A 274 -8.25 3.41 4.19
C ASP A 274 -7.17 4.21 3.45
N ASP A 275 -6.57 5.24 4.05
CA ASP A 275 -5.45 5.98 3.44
C ASP A 275 -4.10 5.24 3.52
N GLY A 276 -4.08 4.08 4.18
CA GLY A 276 -2.87 3.28 4.36
C GLY A 276 -2.06 3.69 5.60
N ARG A 277 -0.86 3.11 5.73
CA ARG A 277 0.03 3.25 6.89
C ARG A 277 1.37 3.88 6.54
N VAL A 278 2.03 4.45 7.54
CA VAL A 278 3.40 5.01 7.42
C VAL A 278 4.35 4.11 8.21
N ALA A 279 4.89 3.08 7.54
CA ALA A 279 5.72 2.06 8.18
C ALA A 279 6.84 1.51 7.24
N ALA A 280 7.22 2.28 6.21
CA ALA A 280 8.24 1.84 5.26
C ALA A 280 9.63 1.65 5.89
N ASN A 281 9.93 2.34 6.99
CA ASN A 281 11.15 2.13 7.78
C ASN A 281 11.26 0.72 8.39
N MET A 282 10.15 -0.03 8.42
CA MET A 282 10.09 -1.43 8.86
C MET A 282 9.89 -2.40 7.69
N GLY A 283 10.05 -1.94 6.43
CA GLY A 283 9.82 -2.74 5.23
C GLY A 283 8.34 -2.97 4.91
N VAL A 284 7.44 -2.22 5.53
CA VAL A 284 5.98 -2.36 5.35
C VAL A 284 5.47 -1.33 4.36
N THR A 285 4.81 -1.79 3.31
CA THR A 285 4.17 -0.89 2.35
C THR A 285 3.02 -0.10 2.96
N GLY A 286 2.76 1.09 2.43
CA GLY A 286 1.65 1.93 2.87
C GLY A 286 0.29 1.27 2.67
N SER A 287 0.10 0.56 1.56
CA SER A 287 -1.19 0.02 1.15
C SER A 287 -2.27 1.13 1.04
N GLY A 288 -3.53 0.82 1.35
CA GLY A 288 -4.64 1.76 1.26
C GLY A 288 -5.43 1.64 -0.04
N ALA A 289 -6.47 2.45 -0.19
CA ALA A 289 -7.35 2.45 -1.35
C ALA A 289 -6.58 2.67 -2.66
N ALA A 290 -6.80 1.80 -3.66
CA ALA A 290 -6.15 1.90 -4.96
C ALA A 290 -6.59 3.16 -5.72
N ASP A 291 -7.86 3.56 -5.56
CA ASP A 291 -8.46 4.82 -6.01
C ASP A 291 -8.96 5.58 -4.78
N ARG A 292 -8.11 6.48 -4.27
CA ARG A 292 -8.39 7.27 -3.07
C ARG A 292 -9.55 8.25 -3.28
N THR A 293 -9.65 8.83 -4.47
CA THR A 293 -10.72 9.76 -4.79
C THR A 293 -12.08 9.11 -4.62
N SER A 294 -12.28 7.91 -5.15
CA SER A 294 -13.53 7.16 -4.99
C SER A 294 -13.78 6.72 -3.55
N SER A 295 -12.74 6.30 -2.83
CA SER A 295 -12.84 5.93 -1.40
C SER A 295 -13.28 7.12 -0.53
N HIS A 296 -12.64 8.28 -0.70
CA HIS A 296 -12.99 9.50 0.03
C HIS A 296 -14.39 9.99 -0.31
N LEU A 297 -14.79 9.89 -1.59
CA LEU A 297 -16.14 10.23 -2.02
C LEU A 297 -17.18 9.33 -1.34
N ALA A 298 -16.95 8.01 -1.26
CA ALA A 298 -17.85 7.09 -0.57
C ALA A 298 -18.06 7.51 0.90
N ASN A 299 -16.96 7.85 1.60
CA ASN A 299 -17.01 8.33 2.98
C ASN A 299 -17.74 9.67 3.11
N ALA A 300 -17.46 10.64 2.24
CA ALA A 300 -18.13 11.94 2.25
C ALA A 300 -19.64 11.82 2.04
N LEU A 301 -20.08 10.90 1.16
CA LEU A 301 -21.50 10.65 0.90
C LEU A 301 -22.25 10.14 2.13
N VAL A 302 -21.62 9.33 2.97
CA VAL A 302 -22.24 8.86 4.22
C VAL A 302 -21.91 9.72 5.44
N GLY A 303 -21.18 10.85 5.27
CA GLY A 303 -20.80 11.78 6.32
C GLY A 303 -19.73 11.25 7.27
N ASN A 304 -18.82 10.42 6.79
CA ASN A 304 -17.64 9.94 7.53
C ASN A 304 -16.42 10.81 7.23
N PRO A 305 -15.41 10.86 8.12
CA PRO A 305 -14.08 11.33 7.78
C PRO A 305 -13.49 10.59 6.58
N ALA A 306 -12.69 11.28 5.77
CA ALA A 306 -12.17 10.74 4.50
C ALA A 306 -11.39 9.41 4.66
N ASN A 307 -10.58 9.30 5.72
CA ASN A 307 -9.75 8.14 6.03
C ASN A 307 -10.47 6.99 6.76
N THR A 308 -11.81 7.05 6.89
CA THR A 308 -12.58 5.96 7.49
C THR A 308 -12.46 4.70 6.63
N PRO A 309 -12.19 3.52 7.22
CA PRO A 309 -12.09 2.28 6.45
C PRO A 309 -13.35 1.98 5.63
N VAL A 310 -13.14 1.66 4.35
CA VAL A 310 -14.17 1.24 3.38
C VAL A 310 -13.90 -0.19 2.91
N LEU A 311 -14.88 -0.82 2.26
CA LEU A 311 -14.62 -2.01 1.47
C LEU A 311 -14.19 -1.59 0.06
N GLU A 312 -13.05 -2.11 -0.40
CA GLU A 312 -12.63 -2.07 -1.79
C GLU A 312 -12.95 -3.42 -2.43
N ILE A 313 -13.72 -3.40 -3.51
CA ILE A 313 -14.26 -4.58 -4.20
C ILE A 313 -13.66 -4.61 -5.61
N THR A 314 -12.81 -5.58 -5.88
CA THR A 314 -12.21 -5.77 -7.21
C THR A 314 -13.10 -6.67 -8.07
N GLY A 315 -13.52 -6.17 -9.23
CA GLY A 315 -14.29 -6.94 -10.22
C GLY A 315 -15.74 -7.22 -9.83
N GLY A 316 -16.27 -6.55 -8.81
CA GLY A 316 -17.67 -6.66 -8.39
C GLY A 316 -18.10 -8.06 -7.92
N GLY A 317 -19.38 -8.40 -8.16
CA GLY A 317 -19.94 -9.72 -7.82
C GLY A 317 -20.22 -9.93 -6.34
N VAL A 318 -20.30 -8.86 -5.54
CA VAL A 318 -20.54 -8.89 -4.09
C VAL A 318 -22.04 -8.88 -3.79
N ARG A 319 -22.43 -9.61 -2.74
CA ARG A 319 -23.77 -9.55 -2.14
C ARG A 319 -23.66 -9.49 -0.63
N MET A 320 -24.34 -8.53 -0.02
CA MET A 320 -24.32 -8.30 1.42
C MET A 320 -25.73 -8.07 1.95
N ARG A 321 -26.08 -8.68 3.08
CA ARG A 321 -27.37 -8.49 3.77
C ARG A 321 -27.20 -7.51 4.90
N ALA A 322 -28.07 -6.52 5.00
CA ALA A 322 -28.13 -5.63 6.14
C ALA A 322 -28.73 -6.33 7.36
N ILE A 323 -28.11 -6.14 8.51
CA ILE A 323 -28.60 -6.50 9.84
C ILE A 323 -28.80 -5.19 10.58
N GLY A 324 -30.06 -4.90 10.89
CA GLY A 324 -30.46 -3.55 11.32
C GLY A 324 -30.49 -2.55 10.15
N SER A 325 -30.72 -1.28 10.46
CA SER A 325 -30.75 -0.21 9.45
C SER A 325 -29.34 0.37 9.26
N VAL A 326 -28.88 0.44 8.01
CA VAL A 326 -27.53 0.86 7.62
C VAL A 326 -27.61 1.87 6.48
N VAL A 327 -26.92 3.01 6.58
CA VAL A 327 -26.73 3.93 5.45
C VAL A 327 -25.41 3.59 4.77
N VAL A 328 -25.46 3.36 3.46
CA VAL A 328 -24.30 3.00 2.63
C VAL A 328 -24.17 3.95 1.46
N ALA A 329 -22.97 4.04 0.91
CA ALA A 329 -22.71 4.63 -0.41
C ALA A 329 -21.78 3.71 -1.20
N VAL A 330 -22.01 3.64 -2.51
CA VAL A 330 -21.20 2.88 -3.46
C VAL A 330 -20.63 3.84 -4.51
N THR A 331 -19.30 3.81 -4.70
CA THR A 331 -18.56 4.66 -5.65
C THR A 331 -17.54 3.83 -6.43
N GLY A 332 -16.81 4.44 -7.34
CA GLY A 332 -15.73 3.80 -8.08
C GLY A 332 -16.13 3.33 -9.47
N ALA A 333 -15.93 2.06 -9.78
CA ALA A 333 -16.21 1.47 -11.09
C ALA A 333 -17.70 1.55 -11.47
N SER A 334 -18.01 1.52 -12.76
CA SER A 334 -19.39 1.55 -13.25
C SER A 334 -20.02 0.16 -13.18
N ALA A 335 -20.84 -0.10 -12.19
CA ALA A 335 -21.52 -1.37 -11.97
C ALA A 335 -23.02 -1.17 -11.71
N ASP A 336 -23.82 -2.17 -12.05
CA ASP A 336 -25.22 -2.21 -11.64
C ASP A 336 -25.31 -2.54 -10.15
N VAL A 337 -25.89 -1.62 -9.38
CA VAL A 337 -26.13 -1.79 -7.95
C VAL A 337 -27.60 -1.97 -7.70
N THR A 338 -27.98 -3.06 -7.03
CA THR A 338 -29.38 -3.38 -6.76
C THR A 338 -29.59 -3.68 -5.28
N ILE A 339 -30.78 -3.30 -4.78
CA ILE A 339 -31.27 -3.69 -3.47
C ILE A 339 -32.48 -4.61 -3.68
N THR A 340 -32.46 -5.76 -2.99
CA THR A 340 -33.61 -6.66 -2.90
C THR A 340 -34.14 -6.60 -1.48
N GLY A 341 -35.36 -6.09 -1.30
CA GLY A 341 -35.98 -5.95 0.02
C GLY A 341 -36.55 -7.26 0.54
N SER A 342 -36.48 -7.46 1.86
CA SER A 342 -37.28 -8.46 2.56
C SER A 342 -38.64 -7.88 2.90
N ARG A 343 -39.58 -7.80 1.95
CA ARG A 343 -40.99 -7.54 2.31
C ARG A 343 -41.51 -8.75 3.06
N GLN A 344 -41.57 -8.67 4.38
CA GLN A 344 -42.53 -9.49 5.12
C GLN A 344 -43.94 -9.09 4.62
N SER A 345 -44.65 -10.05 4.08
CA SER A 345 -46.06 -9.99 3.79
C SER A 345 -46.85 -9.81 5.09
N GLN A 346 -46.91 -8.60 5.61
CA GLN A 346 -47.86 -8.17 6.62
C GLN A 346 -48.51 -6.90 6.10
N ASP A 347 -49.54 -7.09 5.25
CA ASP A 347 -50.72 -6.23 5.16
C ASP A 347 -51.65 -6.79 4.09
N SER A 348 -52.28 -7.90 4.43
CA SER A 348 -53.51 -8.33 3.81
C SER A 348 -54.57 -8.56 4.87
N GLN A 349 -54.92 -7.50 5.61
CA GLN A 349 -56.23 -7.33 6.26
C GLN A 349 -56.51 -5.87 6.54
N GLY A 350 -57.49 -5.32 5.88
CA GLY A 350 -58.13 -4.08 6.29
C GLY A 350 -58.20 -2.96 5.24
N GLY A 351 -59.20 -3.03 4.45
CA GLY A 351 -59.97 -2.10 3.71
C GLY A 351 -59.75 -0.58 3.81
N SER A 352 -59.91 -0.04 2.71
CA SER A 352 -60.74 1.13 2.31
C SER A 352 -60.02 2.06 1.35
N ASN A 353 -60.60 2.25 0.21
CA ASN A 353 -60.36 3.28 -0.78
C ASN A 353 -60.35 4.67 -0.15
N GLY A 354 -59.17 5.31 -0.17
CA GLY A 354 -59.03 6.75 0.09
C GLY A 354 -58.42 7.41 -1.13
N THR A 355 -59.25 8.02 -1.94
CA THR A 355 -58.85 8.92 -3.03
C THR A 355 -58.18 10.13 -2.44
N PHE A 356 -56.89 10.34 -2.72
CA PHE A 356 -56.17 11.53 -2.30
C PHE A 356 -56.19 12.57 -3.40
N THR A 357 -56.96 13.63 -3.21
CA THR A 357 -56.94 14.85 -4.04
C THR A 357 -55.81 15.75 -3.62
N PRO A 358 -55.03 16.34 -4.56
CA PRO A 358 -53.97 17.29 -4.22
C PRO A 358 -54.53 18.71 -4.25
N ASN A 359 -54.70 19.34 -3.09
CA ASN A 359 -54.75 20.79 -3.00
C ASN A 359 -54.43 21.26 -1.58
N SER A 360 -53.26 21.84 -1.38
CA SER A 360 -52.97 22.97 -0.47
C SER A 360 -51.54 23.47 -0.67
N PRO A 361 -51.30 24.77 -0.81
CA PRO A 361 -49.97 25.34 -1.02
C PRO A 361 -49.32 25.69 0.34
N GLY A 362 -48.08 25.33 0.51
CA GLY A 362 -47.24 25.83 1.60
C GLY A 362 -46.57 24.75 2.42
N GLY A 363 -45.31 24.48 2.12
CA GLY A 363 -44.46 23.63 2.95
C GLY A 363 -43.24 23.12 2.20
N CYS A 364 -42.08 23.72 2.42
CA CYS A 364 -40.78 23.21 1.96
C CYS A 364 -40.53 21.80 2.52
N SER A 365 -40.68 20.79 1.70
CA SER A 365 -40.12 19.47 1.98
C SER A 365 -39.46 18.96 0.71
N GLY A 366 -38.12 19.07 0.69
CA GLY A 366 -37.27 18.44 -0.33
C GLY A 366 -37.43 16.94 -0.30
N ARG A 367 -38.33 16.43 -1.12
CA ARG A 367 -38.50 15.01 -1.39
C ARG A 367 -37.67 14.71 -2.61
N THR A 368 -36.46 14.17 -2.39
CA THR A 368 -35.65 13.57 -3.46
C THR A 368 -36.44 12.41 -4.01
N VAL A 369 -36.96 12.55 -5.23
CA VAL A 369 -37.65 11.48 -5.94
C VAL A 369 -36.58 10.48 -6.41
N LEU A 370 -36.53 9.33 -5.75
CA LEU A 370 -35.79 8.16 -6.25
C LEU A 370 -36.47 7.74 -7.56
N ASN A 371 -35.74 7.74 -8.68
CA ASN A 371 -36.19 7.09 -9.90
C ASN A 371 -36.21 5.57 -9.68
N VAL A 372 -37.36 5.05 -9.31
CA VAL A 372 -37.61 3.62 -9.12
C VAL A 372 -38.21 3.09 -10.41
N SER A 373 -37.48 2.33 -11.20
CA SER A 373 -38.06 1.48 -12.24
C SER A 373 -38.55 0.18 -11.59
N ASN A 374 -39.86 0.02 -11.51
CA ASN A 374 -40.50 -1.22 -11.03
C ASN A 374 -40.48 -2.26 -12.13
N ASP A 375 -39.53 -3.19 -12.08
CA ASP A 375 -39.63 -4.49 -12.76
C ASP A 375 -39.93 -5.60 -11.75
N ALA A 376 -40.80 -6.47 -12.13
CA ALA A 376 -41.48 -7.46 -11.32
C ALA A 376 -40.56 -8.22 -10.35
N ALA A 377 -40.93 -8.18 -9.06
CA ALA A 377 -40.35 -8.82 -7.88
C ALA A 377 -39.25 -8.03 -7.17
N ASP A 378 -39.61 -7.15 -6.22
CA ASP A 378 -38.83 -6.72 -5.03
C ASP A 378 -37.34 -6.23 -5.26
N ARG A 379 -36.93 -6.01 -6.51
CA ARG A 379 -35.60 -5.60 -6.88
C ARG A 379 -35.59 -4.14 -7.34
N THR A 380 -34.90 -3.27 -6.61
CA THR A 380 -34.71 -1.86 -6.95
C THR A 380 -33.29 -1.62 -7.41
N THR A 381 -33.10 -1.12 -8.63
CA THR A 381 -31.80 -0.59 -9.07
C THR A 381 -31.59 0.77 -8.46
N ILE A 382 -30.44 0.98 -7.83
CA ILE A 382 -30.05 2.26 -7.25
C ILE A 382 -28.94 2.90 -8.07
N ALA A 383 -28.96 4.23 -8.15
CA ALA A 383 -27.82 4.96 -8.67
C ALA A 383 -26.67 4.87 -7.69
N MET A 384 -25.45 4.68 -8.18
CA MET A 384 -24.22 4.82 -7.40
C MET A 384 -23.99 6.31 -7.06
N GLN A 385 -22.98 6.57 -6.24
CA GLN A 385 -22.56 7.91 -5.83
C GLN A 385 -23.66 8.71 -5.11
N GLN A 386 -24.47 8.00 -4.35
CA GLN A 386 -25.44 8.60 -3.43
C GLN A 386 -25.57 7.78 -2.15
N PRO A 387 -25.94 8.42 -1.02
CA PRO A 387 -26.24 7.68 0.19
C PRO A 387 -27.58 6.93 0.06
N VAL A 388 -27.63 5.68 0.50
CA VAL A 388 -28.80 4.81 0.44
C VAL A 388 -29.04 4.15 1.79
N LEU A 389 -30.28 4.15 2.28
CA LEU A 389 -30.67 3.45 3.48
C LEU A 389 -31.04 1.98 3.13
N LEU A 390 -30.31 1.04 3.69
CA LEU A 390 -30.67 -0.38 3.74
C LEU A 390 -31.45 -0.62 5.04
N ARG A 391 -32.58 -1.32 4.95
CA ARG A 391 -33.34 -1.79 6.10
C ARG A 391 -32.90 -3.18 6.50
N ASP A 392 -33.29 -3.61 7.69
CA ASP A 392 -33.01 -4.97 8.15
C ASP A 392 -33.48 -6.03 7.13
N GLY A 393 -32.57 -6.94 6.79
CA GLY A 393 -32.80 -7.99 5.80
C GLY A 393 -32.62 -7.58 4.34
N ASP A 394 -32.50 -6.30 4.00
CA ASP A 394 -32.22 -5.87 2.63
C ASP A 394 -30.88 -6.42 2.14
N VAL A 395 -30.84 -6.84 0.88
CA VAL A 395 -29.63 -7.37 0.25
C VAL A 395 -29.13 -6.40 -0.81
N LEU A 396 -27.97 -5.80 -0.54
CA LEU A 396 -27.20 -5.02 -1.51
C LEU A 396 -26.43 -5.97 -2.42
N SER A 397 -26.53 -5.78 -3.73
CA SER A 397 -25.79 -6.55 -4.73
C SER A 397 -25.09 -5.60 -5.70
N ILE A 398 -23.80 -5.81 -5.91
CA ILE A 398 -22.95 -5.06 -6.84
C ILE A 398 -22.52 -6.03 -7.93
N ALA A 399 -22.95 -5.79 -9.17
CA ALA A 399 -22.60 -6.62 -10.31
C ALA A 399 -21.13 -6.43 -10.74
N PRO A 400 -20.57 -7.29 -11.59
CA PRO A 400 -19.30 -7.01 -12.25
C PRO A 400 -19.36 -5.68 -13.01
N PRO A 401 -18.31 -4.83 -12.93
CA PRO A 401 -18.31 -3.51 -13.54
C PRO A 401 -18.22 -3.58 -15.07
N THR A 402 -18.87 -2.64 -15.75
CA THR A 402 -18.79 -2.43 -17.20
C THR A 402 -17.65 -1.51 -17.62
N SER A 403 -17.17 -0.68 -16.70
CA SER A 403 -15.97 0.15 -16.83
C SER A 403 -15.35 0.44 -15.46
N GLY A 404 -14.04 0.64 -15.42
CA GLY A 404 -13.28 0.57 -14.19
C GLY A 404 -13.08 -0.87 -13.71
N LEU A 405 -12.57 -1.02 -12.50
CA LEU A 405 -12.25 -2.32 -11.90
C LEU A 405 -12.69 -2.44 -10.44
N ARG A 406 -12.66 -1.34 -9.68
CA ARG A 406 -12.82 -1.33 -8.23
C ARG A 406 -13.99 -0.47 -7.79
N ASP A 407 -14.89 -1.08 -7.01
CA ASP A 407 -15.95 -0.38 -6.30
C ASP A 407 -15.56 -0.17 -4.84
N TYR A 408 -16.09 0.90 -4.24
CA TYR A 408 -15.90 1.23 -2.83
C TYR A 408 -17.24 1.31 -2.12
N VAL A 409 -17.34 0.64 -0.96
CA VAL A 409 -18.53 0.69 -0.12
C VAL A 409 -18.17 1.31 1.22
N ALA A 410 -18.71 2.50 1.49
CA ALA A 410 -18.69 3.11 2.81
C ALA A 410 -20.00 2.85 3.54
N VAL A 411 -19.93 2.76 4.86
CA VAL A 411 -21.10 2.71 5.75
C VAL A 411 -21.03 3.85 6.75
N ARG A 412 -22.14 4.49 7.04
CA ARG A 412 -22.19 5.57 8.03
C ARG A 412 -21.76 5.08 9.41
N GLY A 413 -20.80 5.77 10.03
CA GLY A 413 -20.15 5.38 11.28
C GLY A 413 -18.88 4.55 11.08
N GLY A 414 -18.68 4.00 9.86
CA GLY A 414 -17.53 3.18 9.51
C GLY A 414 -17.64 1.73 10.01
N PHE A 415 -16.76 0.89 9.51
CA PHE A 415 -16.67 -0.52 9.93
C PHE A 415 -15.92 -0.67 11.25
N GLY A 416 -16.38 -1.60 12.10
CA GLY A 416 -15.70 -2.03 13.33
C GLY A 416 -14.57 -3.01 13.02
N VAL A 417 -13.49 -2.52 12.44
CA VAL A 417 -12.30 -3.31 12.04
C VAL A 417 -11.09 -2.89 12.87
N ALA A 418 -10.24 -3.87 13.21
CA ALA A 418 -8.97 -3.62 13.89
C ALA A 418 -7.96 -2.96 12.95
N THR A 419 -7.07 -2.15 13.51
CA THR A 419 -5.97 -1.50 12.77
C THR A 419 -4.65 -2.16 13.12
N THR A 420 -3.76 -2.25 12.13
CA THR A 420 -2.36 -2.68 12.30
C THR A 420 -1.46 -1.53 11.84
N LEU A 421 -0.54 -1.09 12.70
CA LEU A 421 0.32 0.07 12.42
C LEU A 421 -0.49 1.33 12.04
N GLY A 422 -1.61 1.56 12.73
CA GLY A 422 -2.47 2.72 12.55
C GLY A 422 -3.44 2.68 11.36
N SER A 423 -3.49 1.59 10.58
CA SER A 423 -4.34 1.46 9.40
C SER A 423 -5.13 0.16 9.39
N ALA A 424 -6.36 0.19 8.86
CA ALA A 424 -7.19 -0.97 8.58
C ALA A 424 -6.99 -1.51 7.14
N ALA A 425 -6.04 -0.96 6.38
CA ALA A 425 -5.79 -1.43 5.02
C ALA A 425 -5.24 -2.86 5.01
N THR A 426 -5.84 -3.70 4.18
CA THR A 426 -5.32 -5.01 3.83
C THR A 426 -4.17 -4.85 2.84
N ASP A 427 -2.99 -5.29 3.22
CA ASP A 427 -1.83 -5.40 2.33
C ASP A 427 -1.79 -6.81 1.74
N THR A 428 -2.07 -6.94 0.44
CA THR A 428 -2.14 -8.25 -0.22
C THR A 428 -0.76 -8.86 -0.50
N MET A 429 0.30 -8.03 -0.53
CA MET A 429 1.66 -8.50 -0.72
C MET A 429 2.25 -9.04 0.59
N SER A 430 2.14 -8.28 1.67
CA SER A 430 2.74 -8.64 2.95
C SER A 430 1.79 -9.40 3.88
N GLY A 431 0.49 -9.45 3.60
CA GLY A 431 -0.52 -10.07 4.46
C GLY A 431 -0.78 -9.32 5.76
N ILE A 432 -0.30 -8.07 5.88
CA ILE A 432 -0.52 -7.21 7.05
C ILE A 432 -1.92 -6.59 6.98
N GLY A 433 -2.53 -6.42 8.15
CA GLY A 433 -3.88 -5.90 8.31
C GLY A 433 -4.96 -6.99 8.19
N PRO A 434 -6.24 -6.59 8.09
CA PRO A 434 -7.36 -7.54 8.02
C PRO A 434 -7.25 -8.47 6.81
N ARG A 435 -7.65 -9.72 6.98
CA ARG A 435 -7.71 -10.68 5.86
C ARG A 435 -8.76 -10.25 4.84
N PRO A 436 -8.61 -10.65 3.56
CA PRO A 436 -9.66 -10.48 2.56
C PRO A 436 -11.00 -11.05 3.06
N ILE A 437 -12.07 -10.34 2.72
CA ILE A 437 -13.42 -10.65 3.19
C ILE A 437 -13.91 -11.99 2.61
N ALA A 438 -14.44 -12.83 3.48
CA ALA A 438 -15.00 -14.12 3.12
C ALA A 438 -16.53 -14.13 3.20
N ALA A 439 -17.16 -15.04 2.46
CA ALA A 439 -18.61 -15.30 2.60
C ALA A 439 -18.95 -15.76 4.03
N LYS A 440 -20.15 -15.41 4.50
CA LYS A 440 -20.69 -15.65 5.86
C LYS A 440 -20.03 -14.77 6.95
N GLN A 441 -19.08 -13.94 6.62
CA GLN A 441 -18.50 -12.99 7.57
C GLN A 441 -19.51 -11.89 7.89
N ARG A 442 -19.58 -11.50 9.17
CA ARG A 442 -20.41 -10.39 9.64
C ARG A 442 -19.50 -9.18 9.90
N LEU A 443 -19.73 -8.10 9.15
CA LEU A 443 -18.98 -6.86 9.23
C LEU A 443 -19.72 -5.91 10.15
N ALA A 444 -19.25 -5.76 11.38
CA ALA A 444 -19.84 -4.85 12.36
C ALA A 444 -19.72 -3.39 11.90
N ILE A 445 -20.74 -2.60 12.21
CA ILE A 445 -20.76 -1.17 11.93
C ILE A 445 -20.69 -0.42 13.25
N ARG A 446 -19.79 0.56 13.34
CA ARG A 446 -19.68 1.41 14.52
C ARG A 446 -20.89 2.33 14.60
N THR A 447 -21.32 2.64 15.80
CA THR A 447 -22.29 3.74 15.99
C THR A 447 -21.65 5.03 15.50
N ALA A 448 -22.39 5.84 14.74
CA ALA A 448 -21.91 7.13 14.27
C ALA A 448 -21.42 7.97 15.46
N SER A 449 -20.15 8.33 15.43
CA SER A 449 -19.51 9.14 16.48
C SER A 449 -19.72 10.63 16.21
N THR A 450 -19.29 11.46 17.14
CA THR A 450 -19.24 12.93 16.97
C THR A 450 -18.30 13.35 15.81
N ALA A 451 -17.46 12.44 15.31
CA ALA A 451 -16.62 12.67 14.14
C ALA A 451 -17.37 12.54 12.81
N CYS A 452 -18.60 11.96 12.81
CA CYS A 452 -19.44 11.95 11.62
C CYS A 452 -20.20 13.27 11.50
N ASP A 453 -20.31 13.78 10.26
CA ASP A 453 -21.18 14.92 9.99
C ASP A 453 -22.63 14.63 10.39
N ALA A 454 -23.38 15.67 10.80
CA ALA A 454 -24.78 15.53 11.19
C ALA A 454 -25.68 15.03 10.04
N GLY A 455 -25.28 15.24 8.79
CA GLY A 455 -25.98 14.84 7.57
C GLY A 455 -25.26 13.77 6.76
N VAL A 456 -25.79 13.51 5.60
CA VAL A 456 -25.18 12.73 4.52
C VAL A 456 -24.90 13.66 3.34
N GLY A 457 -23.95 13.30 2.48
CA GLY A 457 -23.62 14.07 1.29
C GLY A 457 -24.72 14.05 0.23
N LEU A 458 -24.66 14.99 -0.69
CA LEU A 458 -25.55 15.04 -1.86
C LEU A 458 -25.08 14.04 -2.92
N PRO A 459 -26.00 13.48 -3.73
CA PRO A 459 -25.65 12.66 -4.88
C PRO A 459 -24.67 13.39 -5.80
N GLN A 460 -23.66 12.66 -6.28
CA GLN A 460 -22.62 13.18 -7.17
C GLN A 460 -22.81 12.63 -8.60
N PRO A 461 -22.39 13.37 -9.64
CA PRO A 461 -22.43 12.89 -11.00
C PRO A 461 -21.53 11.65 -11.18
N TRP A 462 -21.94 10.78 -12.09
CA TRP A 462 -21.18 9.58 -12.44
C TRP A 462 -19.86 9.94 -13.15
N PRO A 463 -18.75 9.27 -12.86
CA PRO A 463 -17.51 9.44 -13.64
C PRO A 463 -17.74 8.91 -15.06
N THR A 464 -17.53 9.77 -16.07
CA THR A 464 -17.79 9.44 -17.48
C THR A 464 -16.62 8.73 -18.16
N ASP A 465 -15.40 8.88 -17.62
CA ASP A 465 -14.14 8.52 -18.28
C ASP A 465 -13.40 7.36 -17.58
N LEU A 466 -14.15 6.43 -16.98
CA LEU A 466 -13.56 5.22 -16.39
C LEU A 466 -12.88 4.34 -17.45
N PRO A 467 -11.72 3.73 -17.13
CA PRO A 467 -11.02 2.83 -18.03
C PRO A 467 -11.88 1.67 -18.53
N LYS A 468 -11.73 1.33 -19.82
CA LYS A 468 -12.41 0.20 -20.46
C LYS A 468 -11.42 -0.61 -21.29
N PRO A 469 -11.59 -1.94 -21.40
CA PRO A 469 -10.81 -2.73 -22.34
C PRO A 469 -10.91 -2.18 -23.78
N GLY A 470 -9.77 -2.13 -24.49
CA GLY A 470 -9.72 -1.68 -25.89
C GLY A 470 -9.81 -0.17 -26.12
N ARG A 471 -10.11 0.63 -25.08
CA ARG A 471 -10.06 2.10 -25.17
C ARG A 471 -8.81 2.62 -24.47
N PRO A 472 -7.92 3.39 -25.14
CA PRO A 472 -6.76 3.97 -24.50
C PRO A 472 -7.14 4.94 -23.37
N THR A 473 -6.46 4.80 -22.24
CA THR A 473 -6.54 5.68 -21.08
C THR A 473 -5.23 6.47 -20.99
N ASP A 474 -5.32 7.78 -20.91
CA ASP A 474 -4.15 8.65 -20.78
C ASP A 474 -3.74 8.75 -19.31
N LEU A 475 -2.47 8.48 -19.02
CA LEU A 475 -1.85 8.60 -17.70
C LEU A 475 -0.74 9.64 -17.73
N TYR A 476 -0.77 10.55 -16.80
CA TYR A 476 0.21 11.64 -16.68
C TYR A 476 1.35 11.23 -15.75
N VAL A 477 2.59 11.49 -16.17
CA VAL A 477 3.81 11.06 -15.48
C VAL A 477 4.83 12.19 -15.38
N ARG A 478 5.69 12.11 -14.36
CA ARG A 478 6.99 12.81 -14.30
C ARG A 478 8.10 11.81 -14.57
N LEU A 479 9.03 12.17 -15.49
CA LEU A 479 10.22 11.35 -15.73
C LEU A 479 11.15 11.34 -14.51
N GLY A 480 11.93 10.29 -14.38
CA GLY A 480 12.91 10.04 -13.33
C GLY A 480 12.40 9.10 -12.23
N PRO A 481 13.23 8.72 -11.28
CA PRO A 481 14.60 9.21 -11.04
C PRO A 481 15.69 8.56 -11.90
N ARG A 482 15.36 7.52 -12.68
CA ARG A 482 16.33 6.76 -13.49
C ARG A 482 16.03 6.82 -15.00
N ASP A 483 15.44 7.91 -15.47
CA ASP A 483 15.19 8.14 -16.88
C ASP A 483 16.48 8.20 -17.71
N ASP A 484 17.61 8.59 -17.10
CA ASP A 484 18.95 8.58 -17.69
C ASP A 484 19.55 7.18 -17.93
N TRP A 485 18.90 6.12 -17.44
CA TRP A 485 19.28 4.71 -17.69
C TRP A 485 18.72 4.16 -19.01
N PHE A 486 17.93 4.93 -19.73
CA PHE A 486 17.27 4.49 -20.94
C PHE A 486 17.79 5.23 -22.17
N THR A 487 17.77 4.54 -23.33
CA THR A 487 18.11 5.17 -24.59
C THR A 487 17.04 6.19 -25.01
N ALA A 488 17.40 7.15 -25.88
CA ALA A 488 16.41 8.05 -26.45
C ALA A 488 15.29 7.30 -27.21
N ALA A 489 15.64 6.17 -27.86
CA ALA A 489 14.66 5.28 -28.49
C ALA A 489 13.77 4.59 -27.46
N GLY A 490 14.33 4.13 -26.33
CA GLY A 490 13.57 3.55 -25.22
C GLY A 490 12.59 4.53 -24.60
N LEU A 491 13.02 5.76 -24.30
CA LEU A 491 12.13 6.83 -23.81
C LEU A 491 11.03 7.18 -24.83
N SER A 492 11.39 7.26 -26.12
CA SER A 492 10.40 7.47 -27.19
C SER A 492 9.40 6.31 -27.25
N ALA A 493 9.85 5.06 -27.20
CA ALA A 493 8.98 3.89 -27.18
C ALA A 493 8.04 3.90 -25.96
N PHE A 494 8.55 4.28 -24.78
CA PHE A 494 7.73 4.40 -23.57
C PHE A 494 6.58 5.38 -23.73
N LEU A 495 6.80 6.54 -24.34
CA LEU A 495 5.84 7.64 -24.45
C LEU A 495 4.92 7.56 -25.68
N THR A 496 5.34 6.90 -26.78
CA THR A 496 4.61 6.97 -28.06
C THR A 496 3.75 5.76 -28.37
N GLN A 497 4.08 4.59 -27.81
CA GLN A 497 3.26 3.40 -28.02
C GLN A 497 2.11 3.28 -27.02
N THR A 498 1.15 2.46 -27.35
CA THR A 498 0.07 2.06 -26.44
C THR A 498 0.48 0.79 -25.71
N TRP A 499 0.33 0.79 -24.39
CA TRP A 499 0.62 -0.34 -23.51
C TRP A 499 -0.67 -1.04 -23.11
N THR A 500 -0.67 -2.36 -23.03
CA THR A 500 -1.82 -3.17 -22.60
C THR A 500 -1.59 -3.73 -21.21
N VAL A 501 -2.56 -3.57 -20.31
CA VAL A 501 -2.55 -4.17 -18.96
C VAL A 501 -2.76 -5.68 -19.09
N THR A 502 -1.83 -6.45 -18.57
CA THR A 502 -1.88 -7.93 -18.66
C THR A 502 -2.74 -8.55 -17.55
N ALA A 503 -3.17 -9.79 -17.74
CA ALA A 503 -3.89 -10.56 -16.72
C ALA A 503 -3.09 -10.88 -15.45
N GLN A 504 -1.76 -10.68 -15.48
CA GLN A 504 -0.87 -10.89 -14.32
C GLN A 504 -0.81 -9.66 -13.40
N SER A 505 -1.69 -8.69 -13.60
CA SER A 505 -1.79 -7.47 -12.81
C SER A 505 -2.60 -7.69 -11.54
N ASN A 506 -2.21 -7.01 -10.44
CA ASN A 506 -2.87 -7.08 -9.15
C ASN A 506 -2.70 -5.76 -8.38
N ARG A 507 -2.96 -5.75 -7.05
CA ARG A 507 -2.78 -4.56 -6.21
C ARG A 507 -1.32 -4.15 -5.98
N VAL A 508 -0.36 -5.05 -6.21
CA VAL A 508 1.07 -4.75 -6.13
C VAL A 508 1.51 -3.92 -7.34
N GLY A 509 1.05 -4.32 -8.54
CA GLY A 509 1.41 -3.60 -9.75
C GLY A 509 0.70 -4.09 -11.01
N LEU A 510 0.61 -3.19 -11.97
CA LEU A 510 0.09 -3.46 -13.31
C LEU A 510 1.25 -3.81 -14.23
N ARG A 511 1.28 -5.04 -14.71
CA ARG A 511 2.26 -5.49 -15.71
C ARG A 511 1.76 -5.09 -17.09
N LEU A 512 2.55 -4.32 -17.80
CA LEU A 512 2.21 -3.83 -19.12
C LEU A 512 2.89 -4.66 -20.21
N SER A 513 2.27 -4.71 -21.38
CA SER A 513 2.80 -5.32 -22.58
C SER A 513 2.67 -4.34 -23.75
N GLY A 514 3.77 -4.06 -24.42
CA GLY A 514 3.84 -3.20 -25.60
C GLY A 514 4.52 -3.91 -26.78
N ALA A 515 4.40 -3.32 -27.98
CA ALA A 515 4.96 -3.88 -29.20
C ALA A 515 6.50 -3.84 -29.23
N ALA A 516 7.09 -2.80 -28.64
CA ALA A 516 8.53 -2.64 -28.52
C ALA A 516 8.94 -2.57 -27.04
N PRO A 517 10.06 -3.21 -26.66
CA PRO A 517 10.61 -3.06 -25.32
C PRO A 517 11.18 -1.66 -25.11
N VAL A 518 11.20 -1.20 -23.86
CA VAL A 518 11.93 0.00 -23.46
C VAL A 518 13.41 -0.35 -23.33
N GLU A 519 14.23 0.14 -24.24
CA GLU A 519 15.66 -0.15 -24.29
C GLU A 519 16.43 0.62 -23.20
N ARG A 520 17.35 -0.09 -22.52
CA ARG A 520 18.22 0.47 -21.49
C ARG A 520 19.61 0.78 -22.07
N THR A 521 20.18 1.94 -21.72
CA THR A 521 21.58 2.29 -21.94
C THR A 521 22.47 1.60 -20.89
N ASP A 522 22.01 1.63 -19.62
CA ASP A 522 22.72 0.99 -18.50
C ASP A 522 22.05 -0.35 -18.17
N THR A 523 22.78 -1.43 -18.38
CA THR A 523 22.30 -2.80 -18.13
C THR A 523 22.79 -3.38 -16.82
N ARG A 524 23.57 -2.62 -16.04
CA ARG A 524 24.04 -3.04 -14.71
C ARG A 524 22.86 -3.33 -13.79
N GLU A 525 23.10 -4.14 -12.78
CA GLU A 525 22.14 -4.32 -11.68
C GLU A 525 22.05 -3.02 -10.88
N LEU A 526 20.85 -2.52 -10.66
CA LEU A 526 20.61 -1.36 -9.81
C LEU A 526 20.67 -1.79 -8.34
N ALA A 527 21.47 -1.08 -7.54
CA ALA A 527 21.41 -1.23 -6.10
C ALA A 527 19.99 -0.89 -5.61
N SER A 528 19.51 -1.59 -4.58
CA SER A 528 18.15 -1.39 -4.07
C SER A 528 17.85 0.09 -3.79
N GLU A 529 16.74 0.57 -4.32
CA GLU A 529 16.23 1.94 -4.14
C GLU A 529 14.78 1.92 -3.67
N ALA A 530 14.33 2.99 -3.02
CA ALA A 530 12.94 3.12 -2.63
C ALA A 530 12.01 3.23 -3.85
N THR A 531 10.88 2.54 -3.80
CA THR A 531 9.87 2.53 -4.85
C THR A 531 8.57 3.12 -4.35
N PRO A 532 8.25 4.40 -4.68
CA PRO A 532 6.96 4.98 -4.28
C PRO A 532 5.80 4.39 -5.07
N SER A 533 4.58 4.50 -4.51
CA SER A 533 3.36 4.19 -5.28
C SER A 533 3.30 5.04 -6.54
N GLY A 534 2.94 4.44 -7.66
CA GLY A 534 2.94 5.10 -8.97
C GLY A 534 4.28 5.05 -9.70
N ALA A 535 5.35 4.50 -9.10
CA ALA A 535 6.61 4.28 -9.81
C ALA A 535 6.40 3.30 -10.97
N ILE A 536 7.05 3.60 -12.10
CA ILE A 536 7.03 2.76 -13.30
C ILE A 536 8.43 2.18 -13.46
N GLU A 537 8.59 0.93 -13.05
CA GLU A 537 9.84 0.17 -13.21
C GLU A 537 9.90 -0.51 -14.57
N VAL A 538 11.12 -0.60 -15.11
CA VAL A 538 11.37 -1.35 -16.35
C VAL A 538 12.36 -2.48 -16.05
N PRO A 539 11.86 -3.72 -15.89
CA PRO A 539 12.69 -4.91 -15.78
C PRO A 539 13.55 -5.16 -17.04
N THR A 540 14.41 -6.18 -16.98
CA THR A 540 15.28 -6.57 -18.10
C THR A 540 14.52 -6.97 -19.37
N SER A 541 13.24 -7.34 -19.26
CA SER A 541 12.36 -7.61 -20.39
C SER A 541 12.00 -6.37 -21.22
N GLY A 542 12.24 -5.16 -20.69
CA GLY A 542 11.82 -3.91 -21.30
C GLY A 542 10.31 -3.65 -21.26
N GLN A 543 9.53 -4.48 -20.54
CA GLN A 543 8.09 -4.29 -20.39
C GLN A 543 7.80 -3.60 -19.05
N PRO A 544 7.17 -2.40 -19.03
CA PRO A 544 7.00 -1.61 -17.81
C PRO A 544 6.06 -2.29 -16.80
N VAL A 545 6.28 -1.97 -15.52
CA VAL A 545 5.41 -2.33 -14.41
C VAL A 545 5.05 -1.05 -13.64
N ILE A 546 3.77 -0.71 -13.58
CA ILE A 546 3.28 0.39 -12.74
C ILE A 546 3.04 -0.15 -11.34
N PHE A 547 3.75 0.34 -10.33
CA PHE A 547 3.47 -0.01 -8.96
C PHE A 547 2.21 0.69 -8.44
N LEU A 548 1.31 -0.10 -7.83
CA LEU A 548 0.12 0.40 -7.14
C LEU A 548 0.38 0.55 -5.63
N ARG A 549 -0.63 0.34 -4.82
CA ARG A 549 -0.57 0.64 -3.37
C ARG A 549 0.11 -0.43 -2.51
N ASP A 550 0.13 -1.68 -2.97
CA ASP A 550 0.77 -2.80 -2.24
C ASP A 550 2.18 -3.11 -2.79
N GLN A 551 2.86 -2.12 -3.41
CA GLN A 551 4.20 -2.30 -3.97
C GLN A 551 5.24 -2.59 -2.89
N PRO A 552 6.38 -3.25 -3.23
CA PRO A 552 7.49 -3.39 -2.30
C PRO A 552 8.08 -2.01 -1.95
N VAL A 553 8.55 -1.86 -0.71
CA VAL A 553 9.14 -0.58 -0.24
C VAL A 553 10.41 -0.23 -1.00
N THR A 554 11.20 -1.24 -1.36
CA THR A 554 12.43 -1.08 -2.15
C THR A 554 12.44 -2.05 -3.33
N GLY A 555 12.96 -1.61 -4.47
CA GLY A 555 13.14 -2.38 -5.70
C GLY A 555 14.56 -2.30 -6.24
N GLY A 556 14.85 -3.07 -7.28
CA GLY A 556 16.16 -3.16 -7.93
C GLY A 556 16.10 -2.95 -9.44
N TYR A 557 14.98 -2.42 -9.97
CA TYR A 557 14.86 -2.05 -11.36
C TYR A 557 14.75 -0.53 -11.53
N PRO A 558 15.30 0.04 -12.62
CA PRO A 558 15.26 1.48 -12.80
C PRO A 558 13.83 1.98 -13.01
N VAL A 559 13.49 3.03 -12.26
CA VAL A 559 12.22 3.75 -12.37
C VAL A 559 12.34 4.80 -13.46
N ILE A 560 11.66 4.60 -14.58
CA ILE A 560 11.67 5.52 -15.74
C ILE A 560 10.82 6.77 -15.50
N ALA A 561 9.71 6.59 -14.78
CA ALA A 561 8.76 7.67 -14.49
C ALA A 561 7.95 7.34 -13.23
N VAL A 562 7.27 8.35 -12.69
CA VAL A 562 6.30 8.19 -11.59
C VAL A 562 4.98 8.85 -12.01
N LEU A 563 3.85 8.17 -11.77
CA LEU A 563 2.51 8.70 -12.04
C LEU A 563 2.22 9.96 -11.20
N GLU A 564 1.49 10.91 -11.79
CA GLU A 564 0.83 11.94 -11.00
C GLU A 564 -0.25 11.33 -10.11
N PRO A 565 -0.56 11.94 -8.94
CA PRO A 565 -1.50 11.36 -7.96
C PRO A 565 -2.87 10.99 -8.54
N GLU A 566 -3.44 11.83 -9.40
CA GLU A 566 -4.72 11.58 -10.05
C GLU A 566 -4.63 10.41 -11.05
N SER A 567 -3.50 10.30 -11.75
CA SER A 567 -3.25 9.17 -12.66
C SER A 567 -3.03 7.86 -11.92
N LEU A 568 -2.56 7.90 -10.68
CA LEU A 568 -2.45 6.71 -9.83
C LEU A 568 -3.84 6.18 -9.43
N ASP A 569 -4.80 7.05 -9.11
CA ASP A 569 -6.19 6.66 -8.83
C ASP A 569 -6.84 6.05 -10.08
N VAL A 570 -6.62 6.66 -11.26
CA VAL A 570 -7.06 6.10 -12.56
C VAL A 570 -6.40 4.74 -12.83
N ALA A 571 -5.10 4.59 -12.55
CA ALA A 571 -4.39 3.30 -12.67
C ALA A 571 -5.01 2.23 -11.75
N GLY A 572 -5.49 2.63 -10.57
CA GLY A 572 -6.27 1.79 -9.66
C GLY A 572 -7.56 1.22 -10.28
N GLN A 573 -8.09 1.85 -11.34
CA GLN A 573 -9.32 1.44 -12.03
C GLN A 573 -9.07 0.68 -13.35
N LEU A 574 -7.81 0.41 -13.74
CA LEU A 574 -7.49 -0.26 -14.99
C LEU A 574 -7.76 -1.77 -14.91
N PRO A 575 -8.70 -2.32 -15.69
CA PRO A 575 -8.91 -3.75 -15.79
C PRO A 575 -7.85 -4.40 -16.72
N PRO A 576 -7.63 -5.73 -16.61
CA PRO A 576 -6.88 -6.48 -17.62
C PRO A 576 -7.45 -6.24 -19.04
N GLY A 577 -6.56 -6.04 -20.01
CA GLY A 577 -6.92 -5.70 -21.40
C GLY A 577 -7.17 -4.20 -21.64
N ALA A 578 -7.15 -3.35 -20.60
CA ALA A 578 -7.15 -1.91 -20.78
C ALA A 578 -5.85 -1.45 -21.46
N CYS A 579 -5.96 -0.42 -22.30
CA CYS A 579 -4.83 0.21 -22.97
C CYS A 579 -4.47 1.52 -22.29
N VAL A 580 -3.17 1.82 -22.14
CA VAL A 580 -2.68 3.06 -21.53
C VAL A 580 -1.67 3.76 -22.43
N ARG A 581 -1.62 5.08 -22.33
CA ARG A 581 -0.59 5.95 -22.93
C ARG A 581 -0.05 6.89 -21.88
N PHE A 582 1.24 7.16 -21.93
CA PHE A 582 1.90 8.03 -20.96
C PHE A 582 2.13 9.42 -21.55
N HIS A 583 1.84 10.45 -20.74
CA HIS A 583 2.05 11.85 -21.07
C HIS A 583 2.92 12.52 -20.00
N VAL A 584 4.02 13.13 -20.42
CA VAL A 584 4.92 13.83 -19.49
C VAL A 584 4.33 15.17 -19.10
N VAL A 585 4.22 15.43 -17.80
CA VAL A 585 3.86 16.74 -17.27
C VAL A 585 5.11 17.61 -17.21
N SER A 586 5.09 18.74 -17.93
CA SER A 586 6.18 19.72 -17.89
C SER A 586 6.24 20.41 -16.54
N ALA A 587 7.44 20.67 -16.01
CA ALA A 587 7.65 21.33 -14.72
C ALA A 587 7.05 22.77 -14.61
N HIS A 588 6.51 23.32 -15.71
CA HIS A 588 5.95 24.68 -15.81
C HIS A 588 4.42 24.74 -15.86
N ALA A 589 3.72 23.60 -15.85
CA ALA A 589 2.25 23.61 -15.84
C ALA A 589 1.72 23.57 -14.41
N THR A 590 1.83 24.68 -13.68
CA THR A 590 0.98 24.97 -12.51
C THR A 590 -0.37 25.49 -12.99
N SER A 591 -1.10 24.71 -13.75
CA SER A 591 -2.53 24.92 -13.97
C SER A 591 -3.16 23.54 -13.91
N THR A 592 -3.74 23.25 -12.74
CA THR A 592 -4.72 22.19 -12.56
C THR A 592 -5.67 22.20 -13.75
N PRO A 593 -5.88 21.10 -14.48
CA PRO A 593 -7.05 20.99 -15.31
C PRO A 593 -8.25 21.03 -14.34
N GLN A 594 -8.93 22.17 -14.25
CA GLN A 594 -10.22 22.22 -13.58
C GLN A 594 -11.10 21.16 -14.25
N PRO A 595 -11.74 20.26 -13.48
CA PRO A 595 -12.84 19.49 -14.03
C PRO A 595 -13.84 20.50 -14.57
N ALA A 596 -14.20 20.36 -15.83
CA ALA A 596 -15.18 21.23 -16.50
C ALA A 596 -16.55 21.03 -15.84
N TYR A 597 -16.82 21.79 -14.80
CA TYR A 597 -18.18 21.98 -14.32
C TYR A 597 -18.84 23.01 -15.24
N PRO A 598 -19.96 22.68 -15.88
CA PRO A 598 -20.70 23.66 -16.66
C PRO A 598 -21.27 24.71 -15.69
N THR A 599 -20.70 25.90 -15.68
CA THR A 599 -21.33 27.08 -15.07
C THR A 599 -22.59 27.37 -15.87
N LYS A 600 -23.75 27.03 -15.33
CA LYS A 600 -25.03 27.61 -15.80
C LYS A 600 -25.03 29.07 -15.40
N GLU A 601 -24.90 29.95 -16.40
CA GLU A 601 -25.29 31.35 -16.26
C GLU A 601 -26.77 31.39 -15.83
N VAL A 602 -27.02 31.94 -14.64
CA VAL A 602 -28.36 32.35 -14.20
C VAL A 602 -28.66 33.67 -14.88
N ARG A 603 -29.59 33.67 -15.81
CA ARG A 603 -30.30 34.87 -16.25
C ARG A 603 -31.55 35.06 -15.38
#